data_a23badca2c6823cb04165e5d0d5b4fc3
#
_entry.id   a23badca2c6823cb04165e5d0d5b4fc3
#
_cell.length_a   1.000
_cell.length_b   1.000
_cell.length_c   1.000
_cell.angle_alpha   90.00
_cell.angle_beta   90.00
_cell.angle_gamma   90.00
#
_symmetry.space_group_name_H-M   'P 1'
#
loop_
_entity.id
_entity.type
_entity.pdbx_description
1 polymer ?
#
loop_
_entity_poly.entity_id
_entity_poly.type
_entity_poly.pdbx_seq_one_letter_code
_entity_poly.pdbx_strand_id
1 'polypeptide(L)'
;HHALREPETGADTGASTFAPGRREALFARLVKGGYRHVGLCCFALPHDELLEARRHRALHCDLLGYSAHPDADLVGIGVGGNSHVGATLFQNPRDPASWEASIDAGRLPVWRAAQLGAEDLARADVVQQLVCRGEIDYEEVARYHGIVFREHFSRALERLQPLVTRGLAEFLPHGIRATSAGERHLHLLTACFDERHGDAIGTPSPHLARFP
;
A
#
# COMPACT_ATOMS: atom_id res chain seq x y z
N HIS A 1 27.25 -24.96 5.17
CA HIS A 1 27.00 -24.51 3.78
C HIS A 1 25.66 -25.04 3.30
N HIS A 2 24.58 -24.31 3.54
CA HIS A 2 23.33 -24.52 2.85
C HIS A 2 23.14 -23.33 1.91
N ALA A 3 23.35 -23.59 0.60
CA ALA A 3 23.02 -22.66 -0.46
C ALA A 3 21.49 -22.51 -0.52
N LEU A 4 21.00 -21.33 -0.28
CA LEU A 4 19.62 -20.95 -0.59
C LEU A 4 19.50 -20.89 -2.12
N ARG A 5 18.80 -21.86 -2.71
CA ARG A 5 18.42 -21.85 -4.12
C ARG A 5 17.46 -20.70 -4.35
N GLU A 6 17.79 -19.82 -5.28
CA GLU A 6 16.84 -18.85 -5.81
C GLU A 6 15.68 -19.61 -6.48
N PRO A 7 14.42 -19.19 -6.25
CA PRO A 7 13.32 -19.74 -7.00
C PRO A 7 13.37 -19.20 -8.43
N GLU A 8 13.36 -20.12 -9.39
CA GLU A 8 13.26 -19.85 -10.82
C GLU A 8 12.06 -18.97 -11.09
N THR A 9 12.27 -17.93 -11.90
CA THR A 9 11.26 -16.99 -12.39
C THR A 9 10.29 -17.71 -13.34
N GLY A 10 9.30 -18.37 -12.77
CA GLY A 10 8.07 -18.73 -13.45
C GLY A 10 7.04 -17.64 -13.16
N ALA A 11 6.55 -16.97 -14.19
CA ALA A 11 5.44 -16.05 -14.09
C ALA A 11 4.19 -16.82 -13.66
N ASP A 12 3.99 -16.94 -12.36
CA ASP A 12 2.73 -17.38 -11.78
C ASP A 12 2.04 -16.14 -11.21
N THR A 13 0.99 -15.72 -11.92
CA THR A 13 0.04 -14.72 -11.46
C THR A 13 -0.49 -15.17 -10.11
N GLY A 14 -0.02 -14.54 -9.04
CA GLY A 14 -0.21 -14.91 -7.64
C GLY A 14 -1.66 -15.10 -7.21
N ALA A 15 -2.27 -16.17 -7.66
CA ALA A 15 -3.40 -16.78 -7.00
C ALA A 15 -2.86 -17.37 -5.70
N SER A 16 -3.23 -16.73 -4.58
CA SER A 16 -2.88 -17.14 -3.21
C SER A 16 -2.87 -18.65 -3.06
N THR A 17 -1.69 -19.26 -2.92
CA THR A 17 -1.46 -20.69 -2.70
C THR A 17 -1.93 -21.17 -1.30
N PHE A 18 -2.66 -20.33 -0.57
CA PHE A 18 -3.24 -20.73 0.70
C PHE A 18 -4.59 -21.43 0.48
N ALA A 19 -4.70 -22.65 0.99
CA ALA A 19 -5.96 -23.39 1.01
C ALA A 19 -7.10 -22.49 1.52
N PRO A 20 -8.28 -22.53 0.90
CA PRO A 20 -9.46 -21.79 1.36
C PRO A 20 -9.69 -22.03 2.86
N GLY A 21 -9.91 -20.95 3.62
CA GLY A 21 -10.12 -21.02 5.07
C GLY A 21 -8.86 -20.94 5.94
N ARG A 22 -7.64 -21.09 5.39
CA ARG A 22 -6.41 -21.00 6.20
C ARG A 22 -6.16 -19.59 6.72
N ARG A 23 -6.49 -18.58 5.92
CA ARG A 23 -6.39 -17.17 6.30
C ARG A 23 -7.36 -16.84 7.42
N GLU A 24 -8.61 -17.26 7.30
CA GLU A 24 -9.66 -17.07 8.30
C GLU A 24 -9.31 -17.76 9.63
N ALA A 25 -8.79 -19.00 9.55
CA ALA A 25 -8.34 -19.74 10.74
C ALA A 25 -7.17 -19.03 11.45
N LEU A 26 -6.21 -18.49 10.69
CA LEU A 26 -5.11 -17.71 11.25
C LEU A 26 -5.63 -16.42 11.91
N PHE A 27 -6.53 -15.71 11.24
CA PHE A 27 -7.16 -14.51 11.74
C PHE A 27 -7.89 -14.78 13.07
N ALA A 28 -8.73 -15.81 13.11
CA ALA A 28 -9.44 -16.22 14.31
C ALA A 28 -8.48 -16.59 15.45
N ARG A 29 -7.37 -17.26 15.14
CA ARG A 29 -6.35 -17.64 16.12
C ARG A 29 -5.63 -16.42 16.73
N LEU A 30 -5.29 -15.41 15.89
CA LEU A 30 -4.69 -14.16 16.37
C LEU A 30 -5.65 -13.39 17.26
N VAL A 31 -6.92 -13.23 16.86
CA VAL A 31 -7.95 -12.57 17.66
C VAL A 31 -8.18 -13.30 19.00
N LYS A 32 -8.22 -14.65 18.98
CA LYS A 32 -8.31 -15.46 20.19
C LYS A 32 -7.08 -15.29 21.11
N GLY A 33 -5.91 -15.04 20.52
CA GLY A 33 -4.67 -14.72 21.22
C GLY A 33 -4.60 -13.31 21.79
N GLY A 34 -5.68 -12.51 21.68
CA GLY A 34 -5.76 -11.15 22.23
C GLY A 34 -5.29 -10.04 21.27
N TYR A 35 -4.86 -10.41 20.05
CA TYR A 35 -4.48 -9.41 19.04
C TYR A 35 -5.69 -8.71 18.44
N ARG A 36 -5.49 -7.47 18.00
CA ARG A 36 -6.46 -6.67 17.25
C ARG A 36 -5.97 -6.48 15.83
N HIS A 37 -6.88 -6.58 14.87
CA HIS A 37 -6.58 -6.29 13.47
C HIS A 37 -6.39 -4.79 13.28
N VAL A 38 -5.25 -4.40 12.73
CA VAL A 38 -4.93 -3.01 12.38
C VAL A 38 -5.40 -2.71 10.96
N GLY A 39 -5.10 -3.58 10.02
CA GLY A 39 -5.47 -3.49 8.61
C GLY A 39 -4.61 -4.45 7.77
N LEU A 40 -5.00 -4.73 6.53
CA LEU A 40 -4.32 -5.67 5.63
C LEU A 40 -3.98 -7.01 6.35
N CYS A 41 -2.70 -7.28 6.58
CA CYS A 41 -2.20 -8.46 7.30
C CYS A 41 -1.58 -8.10 8.66
N CYS A 42 -1.77 -6.88 9.15
CA CYS A 42 -1.18 -6.39 10.39
C CYS A 42 -2.13 -6.61 11.58
N PHE A 43 -1.54 -7.10 12.67
CA PHE A 43 -2.19 -7.30 13.95
C PHE A 43 -1.30 -6.73 15.05
N ALA A 44 -1.91 -6.11 16.05
CA ALA A 44 -1.22 -5.49 17.17
C ALA A 44 -1.87 -5.88 18.50
N LEU A 45 -1.13 -5.77 19.59
CA LEU A 45 -1.68 -5.92 20.93
C LEU A 45 -2.55 -4.70 21.31
N PRO A 46 -3.53 -4.82 22.24
CA PRO A 46 -4.47 -3.74 22.54
C PRO A 46 -3.86 -2.39 22.95
N HIS A 47 -2.64 -2.40 23.47
CA HIS A 47 -1.93 -1.20 23.94
C HIS A 47 -0.81 -0.74 22.97
N ASP A 48 -0.80 -1.29 21.75
CA ASP A 48 0.16 -0.92 20.73
C ASP A 48 -0.15 0.47 20.16
N GLU A 49 0.90 1.23 19.84
CA GLU A 49 0.80 2.59 19.28
C GLU A 49 0.02 2.64 17.98
N LEU A 50 0.06 1.57 17.17
CA LEU A 50 -0.67 1.51 15.90
C LEU A 50 -2.19 1.57 16.12
N LEU A 51 -2.71 0.92 17.18
CA LEU A 51 -4.13 0.98 17.51
C LEU A 51 -4.53 2.34 18.09
N GLU A 52 -3.64 2.98 18.81
CA GLU A 52 -3.84 4.35 19.26
C GLU A 52 -3.86 5.32 18.11
N ALA A 53 -2.86 5.23 17.20
CA ALA A 53 -2.80 6.02 15.99
C ALA A 53 -4.06 5.82 15.12
N ARG A 54 -4.56 4.59 14.96
CA ARG A 54 -5.81 4.31 14.24
C ARG A 54 -7.00 5.05 14.86
N ARG A 55 -7.14 5.05 16.21
CA ARG A 55 -8.21 5.77 16.91
C ARG A 55 -8.15 7.27 16.67
N HIS A 56 -6.96 7.84 16.60
CA HIS A 56 -6.72 9.26 16.37
C HIS A 56 -6.61 9.65 14.89
N ARG A 57 -6.88 8.74 13.95
CA ARG A 57 -6.74 8.95 12.50
C ARG A 57 -5.32 9.36 12.06
N ALA A 58 -4.33 9.00 12.87
CA ALA A 58 -2.90 9.25 12.64
C ALA A 58 -2.16 7.99 12.15
N LEU A 59 -2.89 6.88 11.89
CA LEU A 59 -2.29 5.68 11.33
C LEU A 59 -1.88 5.95 9.87
N HIS A 60 -0.67 5.57 9.54
CA HIS A 60 -0.11 5.64 8.18
C HIS A 60 0.30 4.26 7.69
N CYS A 61 0.28 4.04 6.38
CA CYS A 61 0.75 2.81 5.75
C CYS A 61 1.70 3.17 4.62
N ASP A 62 2.93 2.71 4.71
CA ASP A 62 3.97 2.92 3.71
C ASP A 62 4.50 1.59 3.14
N LEU A 63 5.66 1.63 2.47
CA LEU A 63 6.31 0.45 1.88
C LEU A 63 6.77 -0.58 2.91
N LEU A 64 6.93 -0.19 4.18
CA LEU A 64 7.34 -1.06 5.28
C LEU A 64 6.15 -1.61 6.07
N GLY A 65 4.97 -1.02 5.91
CA GLY A 65 3.75 -1.37 6.62
C GLY A 65 3.13 -0.21 7.38
N TYR A 66 2.46 -0.53 8.49
CA TYR A 66 1.79 0.50 9.31
C TYR A 66 2.75 1.20 10.25
N SER A 67 2.56 2.52 10.39
CA SER A 67 3.30 3.41 11.28
C SER A 67 2.35 4.35 12.01
N ALA A 68 2.73 4.78 13.22
CA ALA A 68 2.05 5.84 13.96
C ALA A 68 2.56 7.26 13.59
N HIS A 69 3.43 7.37 12.59
CA HIS A 69 4.10 8.61 12.19
C HIS A 69 3.71 9.03 10.76
N PRO A 70 2.52 9.63 10.54
CA PRO A 70 2.01 9.92 9.20
C PRO A 70 2.85 10.94 8.41
N ASP A 71 3.55 11.84 9.11
CA ASP A 71 4.32 12.92 8.52
C ASP A 71 5.83 12.60 8.39
N ALA A 72 6.23 11.36 8.66
CA ALA A 72 7.63 10.96 8.61
C ALA A 72 8.05 10.57 7.18
N ASP A 73 9.15 11.15 6.73
CA ASP A 73 9.83 10.66 5.54
C ASP A 73 10.50 9.31 5.82
N LEU A 74 10.43 8.40 4.86
CA LEU A 74 11.09 7.11 4.92
C LEU A 74 12.41 7.17 4.15
N VAL A 75 13.52 6.91 4.83
CA VAL A 75 14.85 6.82 4.19
C VAL A 75 15.39 5.40 4.30
N GLY A 76 15.47 4.70 3.17
CA GLY A 76 16.02 3.36 3.08
C GLY A 76 17.55 3.37 3.06
N ILE A 77 18.15 2.69 4.01
CA ILE A 77 19.61 2.55 4.13
C ILE A 77 20.05 1.18 3.61
N GLY A 78 21.20 1.14 2.94
CA GLY A 78 21.80 -0.11 2.45
C GLY A 78 21.34 -0.50 1.03
N VAL A 79 21.77 -1.68 0.63
CA VAL A 79 21.51 -2.27 -0.69
C VAL A 79 20.02 -2.51 -0.89
N GLY A 80 19.47 -2.01 -2.00
CA GLY A 80 18.06 -2.16 -2.35
C GLY A 80 17.09 -1.35 -1.47
N GLY A 81 17.58 -0.50 -0.58
CA GLY A 81 16.76 0.34 0.30
C GLY A 81 15.75 1.17 -0.49
N ASN A 82 14.52 1.22 -0.02
CA ASN A 82 13.47 2.06 -0.60
C ASN A 82 13.25 3.29 0.27
N SER A 83 13.06 4.43 -0.36
CA SER A 83 12.81 5.71 0.30
C SER A 83 11.57 6.37 -0.27
N HIS A 84 10.88 7.12 0.58
CA HIS A 84 9.78 8.00 0.24
C HIS A 84 9.97 9.31 0.98
N VAL A 85 10.31 10.36 0.25
CA VAL A 85 10.60 11.69 0.80
C VAL A 85 9.71 12.71 0.07
N GLY A 86 8.78 13.30 0.77
CA GLY A 86 7.75 14.14 0.18
C GLY A 86 6.99 13.41 -0.94
N ALA A 87 6.98 13.96 -2.14
CA ALA A 87 6.36 13.33 -3.32
C ALA A 87 7.35 12.49 -4.16
N THR A 88 8.50 12.13 -3.63
CA THR A 88 9.53 11.39 -4.37
C THR A 88 9.78 10.01 -3.78
N LEU A 89 9.67 9.00 -4.62
CA LEU A 89 10.08 7.64 -4.31
C LEU A 89 11.45 7.38 -4.93
N PHE A 90 12.38 6.76 -4.20
CA PHE A 90 13.64 6.31 -4.79
C PHE A 90 14.13 5.01 -4.17
N GLN A 91 14.98 4.31 -4.90
CA GLN A 91 15.53 3.02 -4.49
C GLN A 91 17.03 2.98 -4.71
N ASN A 92 17.74 2.44 -3.73
CA ASN A 92 19.16 2.15 -3.82
C ASN A 92 19.46 0.98 -4.79
N PRO A 93 20.69 0.87 -5.33
CA PRO A 93 21.11 -0.28 -6.11
C PRO A 93 20.90 -1.58 -5.34
N ARG A 94 20.52 -2.63 -6.06
CA ARG A 94 20.41 -3.99 -5.49
C ARG A 94 21.73 -4.74 -5.53
N ASP A 95 22.69 -4.23 -6.30
CA ASP A 95 24.04 -4.76 -6.37
C ASP A 95 24.93 -4.08 -5.31
N PRO A 96 25.58 -4.85 -4.40
CA PRO A 96 26.44 -4.30 -3.35
C PRO A 96 27.57 -3.43 -3.88
N ALA A 97 28.24 -3.86 -4.96
CA ALA A 97 29.39 -3.13 -5.51
C ALA A 97 29.00 -1.74 -6.02
N SER A 98 27.86 -1.62 -6.73
CA SER A 98 27.34 -0.34 -7.19
C SER A 98 26.91 0.57 -6.03
N TRP A 99 26.36 -0.02 -4.96
CA TRP A 99 26.00 0.73 -3.76
C TRP A 99 27.23 1.26 -3.05
N GLU A 100 28.25 0.40 -2.79
CA GLU A 100 29.51 0.78 -2.16
C GLU A 100 30.27 1.86 -2.96
N ALA A 101 30.39 1.69 -4.28
CA ALA A 101 31.02 2.67 -5.15
C ALA A 101 30.36 4.05 -5.09
N SER A 102 29.04 4.12 -4.90
CA SER A 102 28.33 5.38 -4.73
C SER A 102 28.67 6.05 -3.40
N ILE A 103 28.69 5.25 -2.31
CA ILE A 103 29.03 5.72 -0.97
C ILE A 103 30.50 6.21 -0.91
N ASP A 104 31.44 5.43 -1.44
CA ASP A 104 32.86 5.77 -1.49
C ASP A 104 33.11 7.05 -2.29
N ALA A 105 32.30 7.31 -3.30
CA ALA A 105 32.32 8.55 -4.08
C ALA A 105 31.59 9.73 -3.41
N GLY A 106 31.07 9.57 -2.18
CA GLY A 106 30.32 10.60 -1.45
C GLY A 106 28.98 10.97 -2.09
N ARG A 107 28.37 10.07 -2.87
CA ARG A 107 27.09 10.28 -3.55
C ARG A 107 25.97 9.47 -2.91
N LEU A 108 24.74 9.98 -3.00
CA LEU A 108 23.57 9.18 -2.65
C LEU A 108 23.46 7.97 -3.61
N PRO A 109 23.32 6.75 -3.07
CA PRO A 109 23.25 5.53 -3.87
C PRO A 109 21.84 5.36 -4.48
N VAL A 110 21.45 6.25 -5.38
CA VAL A 110 20.13 6.17 -6.04
C VAL A 110 20.26 5.46 -7.38
N TRP A 111 19.57 4.32 -7.51
CA TRP A 111 19.48 3.57 -8.76
C TRP A 111 18.33 4.04 -9.63
N ARG A 112 17.18 4.32 -8.99
CA ARG A 112 15.98 4.81 -9.69
C ARG A 112 15.17 5.71 -8.76
N ALA A 113 14.47 6.66 -9.35
CA ALA A 113 13.52 7.51 -8.64
C ALA A 113 12.26 7.73 -9.46
N ALA A 114 11.17 8.06 -8.78
CA ALA A 114 9.91 8.45 -9.38
C ALA A 114 9.36 9.67 -8.62
N GLN A 115 8.98 10.70 -9.35
CA GLN A 115 8.22 11.83 -8.82
C GLN A 115 6.74 11.50 -8.94
N LEU A 116 6.02 11.54 -7.82
CA LEU A 116 4.57 11.37 -7.80
C LEU A 116 3.89 12.63 -8.34
N GLY A 117 3.02 12.45 -9.33
CA GLY A 117 2.17 13.52 -9.84
C GLY A 117 0.92 13.71 -8.99
N ALA A 118 0.12 14.73 -9.31
CA ALA A 118 -1.12 15.03 -8.59
C ALA A 118 -2.10 13.84 -8.60
N GLU A 119 -2.16 13.11 -9.70
CA GLU A 119 -2.98 11.90 -9.84
C GLU A 119 -2.50 10.76 -8.93
N ASP A 120 -1.18 10.52 -8.89
CA ASP A 120 -0.59 9.51 -8.00
C ASP A 120 -0.86 9.84 -6.52
N LEU A 121 -0.75 11.12 -6.15
CA LEU A 121 -1.01 11.59 -4.78
C LEU A 121 -2.49 11.43 -4.40
N ALA A 122 -3.42 11.77 -5.30
CA ALA A 122 -4.84 11.60 -5.05
C ALA A 122 -5.21 10.12 -4.86
N ARG A 123 -4.64 9.21 -5.67
CA ARG A 123 -4.82 7.76 -5.52
C ARG A 123 -4.19 7.24 -4.24
N ALA A 124 -2.99 7.69 -3.92
CA ALA A 124 -2.30 7.31 -2.68
C ALA A 124 -3.11 7.70 -1.45
N ASP A 125 -3.71 8.90 -1.42
CA ASP A 125 -4.57 9.34 -0.33
C ASP A 125 -5.83 8.47 -0.19
N VAL A 126 -6.51 8.16 -1.28
CA VAL A 126 -7.68 7.25 -1.28
C VAL A 126 -7.30 5.87 -0.72
N VAL A 127 -6.16 5.32 -1.15
CA VAL A 127 -5.65 4.03 -0.65
C VAL A 127 -5.31 4.14 0.84
N GLN A 128 -4.63 5.21 1.26
CA GLN A 128 -4.29 5.46 2.67
C GLN A 128 -5.53 5.51 3.56
N GLN A 129 -6.55 6.28 3.16
CA GLN A 129 -7.80 6.37 3.92
C GLN A 129 -8.43 4.97 4.08
N LEU A 130 -8.47 4.20 2.99
CA LEU A 130 -9.08 2.87 3.02
C LEU A 130 -8.30 1.87 3.88
N VAL A 131 -6.97 1.81 3.75
CA VAL A 131 -6.16 0.85 4.52
C VAL A 131 -5.98 1.24 5.99
N CYS A 132 -5.97 2.53 6.30
CA CYS A 132 -5.74 3.02 7.66
C CYS A 132 -7.03 3.23 8.46
N ARG A 133 -8.12 3.63 7.80
CA ARG A 133 -9.39 3.99 8.44
C ARG A 133 -10.52 3.00 8.13
N GLY A 134 -10.40 2.22 7.04
CA GLY A 134 -11.48 1.38 6.50
C GLY A 134 -12.57 2.18 5.78
N GLU A 135 -12.35 3.47 5.54
CA GLU A 135 -13.32 4.37 4.89
C GLU A 135 -12.62 5.42 4.04
N ILE A 136 -13.32 5.91 3.02
CA ILE A 136 -12.91 7.03 2.17
C ILE A 136 -13.92 8.14 2.37
N ASP A 137 -13.45 9.36 2.66
CA ASP A 137 -14.24 10.57 2.72
C ASP A 137 -14.08 11.36 1.42
N TYR A 138 -15.18 11.49 0.65
CA TYR A 138 -15.16 12.18 -0.64
C TYR A 138 -14.82 13.66 -0.53
N GLU A 139 -15.30 14.32 0.52
CA GLU A 139 -15.08 15.75 0.72
C GLU A 139 -13.64 16.03 1.16
N GLU A 140 -13.07 15.15 2.00
CA GLU A 140 -11.69 15.25 2.42
C GLU A 140 -10.76 15.16 1.20
N VAL A 141 -10.92 14.12 0.36
CA VAL A 141 -10.11 13.91 -0.86
C VAL A 141 -10.32 15.06 -1.86
N ALA A 142 -11.59 15.47 -2.10
CA ALA A 142 -11.91 16.54 -3.02
C ALA A 142 -11.25 17.87 -2.62
N ARG A 143 -11.27 18.19 -1.33
CA ARG A 143 -10.67 19.42 -0.79
C ARG A 143 -9.14 19.43 -0.91
N TYR A 144 -8.48 18.29 -0.62
CA TYR A 144 -7.01 18.19 -0.67
C TYR A 144 -6.47 18.22 -2.10
N HIS A 145 -7.17 17.58 -3.03
CA HIS A 145 -6.68 17.38 -4.39
C HIS A 145 -7.35 18.27 -5.43
N GLY A 146 -8.35 19.08 -5.05
CA GLY A 146 -9.05 19.96 -5.97
C GLY A 146 -9.86 19.25 -7.04
N ILE A 147 -10.40 18.06 -6.74
CA ILE A 147 -11.12 17.19 -7.68
C ILE A 147 -12.58 17.01 -7.27
N VAL A 148 -13.42 16.60 -8.23
CA VAL A 148 -14.78 16.09 -7.96
C VAL A 148 -14.68 14.57 -7.84
N PHE A 149 -14.71 14.04 -6.62
CA PHE A 149 -14.37 12.63 -6.32
C PHE A 149 -15.11 11.63 -7.23
N ARG A 150 -16.43 11.74 -7.35
CA ARG A 150 -17.26 10.79 -8.10
C ARG A 150 -16.98 10.80 -9.60
N GLU A 151 -16.64 11.94 -10.15
CA GLU A 151 -16.27 12.08 -11.57
C GLU A 151 -14.85 11.53 -11.80
N HIS A 152 -13.92 11.97 -10.95
CA HIS A 152 -12.50 11.62 -11.05
C HIS A 152 -12.28 10.12 -10.90
N PHE A 153 -12.91 9.49 -9.91
CA PHE A 153 -12.79 8.05 -9.63
C PHE A 153 -13.94 7.21 -10.18
N SER A 154 -14.68 7.68 -11.20
CA SER A 154 -15.85 6.97 -11.76
C SER A 154 -15.56 5.51 -12.12
N ARG A 155 -14.45 5.25 -12.82
CA ARG A 155 -14.01 3.88 -13.18
C ARG A 155 -13.69 3.01 -11.96
N ALA A 156 -13.10 3.60 -10.93
CA ALA A 156 -12.82 2.89 -9.69
C ALA A 156 -14.10 2.51 -8.96
N LEU A 157 -15.08 3.41 -8.94
CA LEU A 157 -16.40 3.15 -8.37
C LEU A 157 -17.16 2.06 -9.12
N GLU A 158 -17.06 2.01 -10.45
CA GLU A 158 -17.61 0.92 -11.27
C GLU A 158 -16.98 -0.44 -10.91
N ARG A 159 -15.65 -0.48 -10.76
CA ARG A 159 -14.91 -1.68 -10.34
C ARG A 159 -15.25 -2.11 -8.91
N LEU A 160 -15.60 -1.16 -8.04
CA LEU A 160 -15.97 -1.42 -6.65
C LEU A 160 -17.39 -1.99 -6.52
N GLN A 161 -18.30 -1.70 -7.46
CA GLN A 161 -19.71 -2.11 -7.39
C GLN A 161 -19.92 -3.63 -7.16
N PRO A 162 -19.20 -4.55 -7.83
CA PRO A 162 -19.30 -5.98 -7.55
C PRO A 162 -18.90 -6.35 -6.11
N LEU A 163 -17.94 -5.65 -5.52
CA LEU A 163 -17.50 -5.87 -4.15
C LEU A 163 -18.53 -5.37 -3.13
N VAL A 164 -19.20 -4.26 -3.45
CA VAL A 164 -20.36 -3.76 -2.68
C VAL A 164 -21.49 -4.77 -2.71
N THR A 165 -21.84 -5.30 -3.89
CA THR A 165 -22.87 -6.35 -4.03
C THR A 165 -22.54 -7.61 -3.22
N ARG A 166 -21.24 -7.91 -3.06
CA ARG A 166 -20.76 -9.03 -2.22
C ARG A 166 -20.68 -8.69 -0.72
N GLY A 167 -21.07 -7.49 -0.32
CA GLY A 167 -21.09 -7.04 1.07
C GLY A 167 -19.70 -6.76 1.65
N LEU A 168 -18.68 -6.46 0.81
CA LEU A 168 -17.35 -6.11 1.27
C LEU A 168 -17.19 -4.61 1.53
N ALA A 169 -18.00 -3.77 0.89
CA ALA A 169 -18.04 -2.33 1.13
C ALA A 169 -19.47 -1.82 0.99
N GLU A 170 -19.68 -0.61 1.43
CA GLU A 170 -20.95 0.15 1.27
C GLU A 170 -20.64 1.55 0.75
N PHE A 171 -21.50 2.01 -0.18
CA PHE A 171 -21.50 3.41 -0.57
C PHE A 171 -22.34 4.21 0.44
N LEU A 172 -21.71 5.26 0.97
CA LEU A 172 -22.37 6.25 1.81
C LEU A 172 -22.63 7.52 1.00
N PRO A 173 -23.49 8.44 1.47
CA PRO A 173 -23.73 9.72 0.80
C PRO A 173 -22.44 10.51 0.55
N HIS A 174 -21.51 10.49 1.50
CA HIS A 174 -20.27 11.26 1.48
C HIS A 174 -19.00 10.40 1.42
N GLY A 175 -19.12 9.09 1.15
CA GLY A 175 -17.94 8.23 1.18
C GLY A 175 -18.18 6.79 0.80
N ILE A 176 -17.16 5.98 1.10
CA ILE A 176 -17.16 4.52 0.99
C ILE A 176 -16.68 3.97 2.33
N ARG A 177 -17.30 2.90 2.81
CA ARG A 177 -16.86 2.19 4.01
C ARG A 177 -16.67 0.72 3.73
N ALA A 178 -15.55 0.16 4.17
CA ALA A 178 -15.37 -1.28 4.22
C ALA A 178 -16.23 -1.89 5.33
N THR A 179 -16.95 -2.97 5.04
CA THR A 179 -17.64 -3.75 6.07
C THR A 179 -16.64 -4.55 6.90
N SER A 180 -17.06 -5.16 8.00
CA SER A 180 -16.19 -6.07 8.76
C SER A 180 -15.66 -7.24 7.92
N ALA A 181 -16.38 -7.66 6.89
CA ALA A 181 -15.89 -8.62 5.90
C ALA A 181 -14.86 -7.97 4.97
N GLY A 182 -15.13 -6.74 4.52
CA GLY A 182 -14.24 -5.97 3.64
C GLY A 182 -12.93 -5.56 4.29
N GLU A 183 -12.91 -5.26 5.58
CA GLU A 183 -11.67 -4.98 6.32
C GLU A 183 -10.66 -6.14 6.23
N ARG A 184 -11.13 -7.38 6.12
CA ARG A 184 -10.29 -8.54 5.88
C ARG A 184 -9.82 -8.68 4.44
N HIS A 185 -10.40 -7.91 3.53
CA HIS A 185 -10.15 -7.94 2.07
C HIS A 185 -9.81 -6.56 1.50
N LEU A 186 -9.19 -5.68 2.30
CA LEU A 186 -8.82 -4.32 1.88
C LEU A 186 -8.02 -4.32 0.57
N HIS A 187 -7.17 -5.33 0.34
CA HIS A 187 -6.42 -5.46 -0.92
C HIS A 187 -7.30 -5.54 -2.17
N LEU A 188 -8.52 -6.10 -2.06
CA LEU A 188 -9.48 -6.12 -3.18
C LEU A 188 -10.11 -4.74 -3.39
N LEU A 189 -10.41 -4.04 -2.30
CA LEU A 189 -11.01 -2.71 -2.35
C LEU A 189 -10.01 -1.68 -2.89
N THR A 190 -8.75 -1.71 -2.43
CA THR A 190 -7.69 -0.80 -2.89
C THR A 190 -7.31 -1.05 -4.35
N ALA A 191 -7.33 -2.30 -4.82
CA ALA A 191 -7.07 -2.64 -6.21
C ALA A 191 -8.06 -1.98 -7.19
N CYS A 192 -9.26 -1.60 -6.74
CA CYS A 192 -10.21 -0.86 -7.56
C CYS A 192 -9.70 0.54 -7.93
N PHE A 193 -8.84 1.13 -7.11
CA PHE A 193 -8.26 2.45 -7.30
C PHE A 193 -6.88 2.42 -7.97
N ASP A 194 -6.32 1.24 -8.24
CA ASP A 194 -5.07 1.07 -8.98
C ASP A 194 -5.33 0.92 -10.48
N GLU A 195 -4.89 1.89 -11.28
CA GLU A 195 -5.03 1.83 -12.75
C GLU A 195 -4.09 0.81 -13.39
N ARG A 196 -2.99 0.47 -12.73
CA ARG A 196 -1.96 -0.44 -13.27
C ARG A 196 -2.43 -1.90 -13.32
N HIS A 197 -3.51 -2.25 -12.64
CA HIS A 197 -4.10 -3.59 -12.72
C HIS A 197 -4.94 -3.82 -14.00
N GLY A 198 -5.14 -2.79 -14.85
CA GLY A 198 -5.84 -2.90 -16.14
C GLY A 198 -4.94 -3.10 -17.34
N ASP A 199 -3.68 -2.67 -17.28
CA ASP A 199 -2.72 -2.75 -18.37
C ASP A 199 -1.52 -3.60 -17.95
N ALA A 200 -1.52 -4.84 -18.48
CA ALA A 200 -0.39 -5.79 -18.56
C ALA A 200 0.81 -5.57 -17.62
N ILE A 201 0.98 -6.48 -16.71
CA ILE A 201 2.25 -6.85 -16.09
C ILE A 201 3.36 -6.78 -17.15
N GLY A 202 4.23 -5.77 -17.12
CA GLY A 202 5.43 -5.80 -17.93
C GLY A 202 6.02 -4.51 -18.46
N THR A 203 5.38 -3.36 -18.41
CA THR A 203 6.00 -2.10 -18.83
C THR A 203 6.45 -1.28 -17.64
N PRO A 204 7.75 -0.93 -17.52
CA PRO A 204 8.21 0.05 -16.54
C PRO A 204 7.47 1.37 -16.77
N SER A 205 6.92 1.96 -15.70
CA SER A 205 6.30 3.28 -15.77
C SER A 205 7.27 4.27 -16.45
N PRO A 206 6.82 5.06 -17.44
CA PRO A 206 7.67 6.03 -18.15
C PRO A 206 8.25 7.13 -17.25
N HIS A 207 7.80 7.22 -16.01
CA HIS A 207 8.27 8.20 -15.02
C HIS A 207 9.43 7.72 -14.13
N LEU A 208 9.92 6.49 -14.33
CA LEU A 208 11.12 6.03 -13.62
C LEU A 208 12.37 6.53 -14.35
N ALA A 209 12.90 7.68 -13.93
CA ALA A 209 14.20 8.13 -14.37
C ALA A 209 15.29 7.21 -13.80
N ARG A 210 16.13 6.63 -14.67
CA ARG A 210 17.40 6.03 -14.28
C ARG A 210 18.43 7.15 -14.19
N PHE A 211 19.07 7.31 -13.06
CA PHE A 211 20.21 8.19 -12.95
C PHE A 211 21.48 7.45 -13.42
N PRO A 212 22.36 8.13 -14.18
CA PRO A 212 23.61 7.55 -14.67
C PRO A 212 24.58 7.21 -13.55
#